data_33a77163b5b753215ca44cdecc9dcfb0
#
_entry.id   33a77163b5b753215ca44cdecc9dcfb0
#
_cell.length_a   1.000
_cell.length_b   1.000
_cell.length_c   1.000
_cell.angle_alpha   90.00
_cell.angle_beta   90.00
_cell.angle_gamma   90.00
#
_symmetry.space_group_name_H-M   'P 1'
#
loop_
_entity.id
_entity.type
_entity.pdbx_description
1 polymer ?
#
loop_
_entity_poly.entity_id
_entity_poly.type
_entity_poly.pdbx_seq_one_letter_code
_entity_poly.pdbx_strand_id
1 'polypeptide(L)'
;MSKSQESRELDRWARRVRRSIRADRFVAWLLKCIVLTLLLLVGFSYYDMYRFTRAGIDGVEYRDFAALRQINPDVAAWLTLDGTHVDHPVVKGKDNFEYLDRDFYGKTYAGGTLFLDEQCPKDFTQEYQLIHGHHMAGGAMFGDLKKYLDKNFFRKNKKGQLLTPTSRYDLEIIGAGIFDAYDSKIYSINGKKNRPMESFRRCRRKRPVRRKFRDRLLCLSTCSGDMDDRRIVVFCRMTDSEESHTEGRKE
;
A
#
# COMPACT_ATOMS: atom_id res chain seq x y z
N MET A 1 -70.50 39.02 -7.23
CA MET A 1 -69.26 38.75 -8.01
C MET A 1 -69.68 38.36 -9.40
N SER A 2 -69.16 38.97 -10.43
CA SER A 2 -69.53 38.64 -11.83
C SER A 2 -68.88 37.30 -12.21
N LYS A 3 -69.64 36.43 -12.94
CA LYS A 3 -69.12 35.14 -13.49
C LYS A 3 -67.77 35.28 -14.19
N SER A 4 -67.46 36.43 -14.73
CA SER A 4 -66.17 36.72 -15.39
C SER A 4 -64.99 36.90 -14.45
N GLN A 5 -65.24 37.33 -13.20
CA GLN A 5 -64.20 37.47 -12.17
C GLN A 5 -63.79 36.09 -11.61
N GLU A 6 -64.77 35.26 -11.35
CA GLU A 6 -64.57 33.90 -10.84
C GLU A 6 -63.78 33.01 -11.81
N SER A 7 -64.06 33.10 -13.11
CA SER A 7 -63.29 32.38 -14.15
C SER A 7 -61.85 32.86 -14.24
N ARG A 8 -61.58 34.15 -14.07
CA ARG A 8 -60.19 34.70 -14.06
C ARG A 8 -59.38 34.24 -12.82
N GLU A 9 -60.02 34.09 -11.69
CA GLU A 9 -59.37 33.61 -10.47
C GLU A 9 -59.04 32.10 -10.59
N LEU A 10 -59.95 31.28 -11.09
CA LEU A 10 -59.72 29.86 -11.39
C LEU A 10 -58.56 29.69 -12.36
N ASP A 11 -58.45 30.46 -13.40
CA ASP A 11 -57.34 30.44 -14.35
C ASP A 11 -56.01 30.83 -13.72
N ARG A 12 -56.00 31.82 -12.79
CA ARG A 12 -54.80 32.23 -12.05
C ARG A 12 -54.34 31.09 -11.12
N TRP A 13 -55.31 30.49 -10.40
CA TRP A 13 -55.03 29.35 -9.54
C TRP A 13 -54.50 28.15 -10.32
N ALA A 14 -55.13 27.76 -11.42
CA ALA A 14 -54.69 26.67 -12.28
C ALA A 14 -53.28 26.90 -12.88
N ARG A 15 -52.92 28.16 -13.21
CA ARG A 15 -51.55 28.51 -13.61
C ARG A 15 -50.53 28.36 -12.49
N ARG A 16 -50.89 28.73 -11.25
CA ARG A 16 -50.03 28.57 -10.07
C ARG A 16 -49.77 27.08 -9.80
N VAL A 17 -50.80 26.27 -9.79
CA VAL A 17 -50.70 24.82 -9.54
C VAL A 17 -49.84 24.18 -10.63
N ARG A 18 -50.06 24.51 -11.92
CA ARG A 18 -49.22 23.97 -13.00
C ARG A 18 -47.75 24.38 -12.88
N ARG A 19 -47.46 25.59 -12.38
CA ARG A 19 -46.07 26.05 -12.14
C ARG A 19 -45.45 25.27 -10.98
N SER A 20 -46.18 25.06 -9.86
CA SER A 20 -45.72 24.27 -8.74
C SER A 20 -45.39 22.83 -9.16
N ILE A 21 -46.30 22.13 -9.86
CA ILE A 21 -46.07 20.76 -10.34
C ILE A 21 -44.84 20.70 -11.28
N ARG A 22 -44.60 21.71 -12.12
CA ARG A 22 -43.42 21.76 -12.98
C ARG A 22 -42.13 21.95 -12.14
N ALA A 23 -42.17 22.82 -11.14
CA ALA A 23 -41.06 23.06 -10.24
C ALA A 23 -40.73 21.80 -9.45
N ASP A 24 -41.75 21.11 -8.90
CA ASP A 24 -41.57 19.86 -8.15
C ASP A 24 -40.95 18.74 -9.03
N ARG A 25 -41.42 18.63 -10.28
CA ARG A 25 -40.82 17.68 -11.25
C ARG A 25 -39.37 18.04 -11.59
N PHE A 26 -39.06 19.32 -11.72
CA PHE A 26 -37.68 19.76 -11.96
C PHE A 26 -36.76 19.46 -10.77
N VAL A 27 -37.22 19.76 -9.56
CA VAL A 27 -36.50 19.43 -8.30
C VAL A 27 -36.28 17.92 -8.18
N ALA A 28 -37.34 17.12 -8.44
CA ALA A 28 -37.23 15.67 -8.41
C ALA A 28 -36.24 15.11 -9.46
N TRP A 29 -36.21 15.71 -10.65
CA TRP A 29 -35.24 15.37 -11.68
C TRP A 29 -33.81 15.75 -11.26
N LEU A 30 -33.63 16.95 -10.70
CA LEU A 30 -32.33 17.42 -10.19
C LEU A 30 -31.78 16.50 -9.09
N LEU A 31 -32.64 16.10 -8.14
CA LEU A 31 -32.29 15.15 -7.09
C LEU A 31 -31.84 13.78 -7.67
N LYS A 32 -32.57 13.28 -8.69
CA LYS A 32 -32.16 12.04 -9.37
C LYS A 32 -30.78 12.18 -10.05
N CYS A 33 -30.50 13.31 -10.68
CA CYS A 33 -29.19 13.57 -11.27
C CYS A 33 -28.08 13.60 -10.21
N ILE A 34 -28.33 14.26 -9.06
CA ILE A 34 -27.38 14.30 -7.95
C ILE A 34 -27.10 12.90 -7.42
N VAL A 35 -28.15 12.12 -7.16
CA VAL A 35 -28.00 10.73 -6.67
C VAL A 35 -27.21 9.88 -7.68
N LEU A 36 -27.52 9.99 -8.97
CA LEU A 36 -26.79 9.27 -10.02
C LEU A 36 -25.32 9.66 -10.06
N THR A 37 -25.02 10.95 -9.96
CA THR A 37 -23.64 11.46 -9.92
C THR A 37 -22.89 10.93 -8.70
N LEU A 38 -23.51 10.91 -7.52
CA LEU A 38 -22.92 10.34 -6.30
C LEU A 38 -22.68 8.84 -6.45
N LEU A 39 -23.62 8.09 -7.03
CA LEU A 39 -23.43 6.66 -7.30
C LEU A 39 -22.27 6.40 -8.27
N LEU A 40 -22.12 7.23 -9.30
CA LEU A 40 -21.00 7.13 -10.23
C LEU A 40 -19.66 7.45 -9.54
N LEU A 41 -19.62 8.46 -8.67
CA LEU A 41 -18.43 8.79 -7.89
C LEU A 41 -18.06 7.67 -6.92
N VAL A 42 -19.04 7.09 -6.23
CA VAL A 42 -18.82 5.93 -5.34
C VAL A 42 -18.35 4.71 -6.15
N GLY A 43 -18.99 4.43 -7.29
CA GLY A 43 -18.57 3.36 -8.21
C GLY A 43 -17.16 3.56 -8.75
N PHE A 44 -16.80 4.77 -9.12
CA PHE A 44 -15.45 5.13 -9.56
C PHE A 44 -14.44 4.96 -8.43
N SER A 45 -14.73 5.47 -7.22
CA SER A 45 -13.89 5.28 -6.04
C SER A 45 -13.70 3.79 -5.69
N TYR A 46 -14.78 3.01 -5.78
CA TYR A 46 -14.73 1.55 -5.55
C TYR A 46 -13.90 0.85 -6.63
N TYR A 47 -14.08 1.21 -7.90
CA TYR A 47 -13.30 0.67 -9.02
C TYR A 47 -11.81 1.02 -8.89
N ASP A 48 -11.52 2.25 -8.51
CA ASP A 48 -10.14 2.69 -8.29
C ASP A 48 -9.52 1.93 -7.11
N MET A 49 -10.23 1.80 -5.99
CA MET A 49 -9.81 0.96 -4.87
C MET A 49 -9.64 -0.51 -5.27
N TYR A 50 -10.54 -1.06 -6.09
CA TYR A 50 -10.45 -2.44 -6.59
C TYR A 50 -9.23 -2.64 -7.51
N ARG A 51 -8.95 -1.69 -8.39
CA ARG A 51 -7.69 -1.69 -9.17
C ARG A 51 -6.46 -1.73 -8.27
N PHE A 52 -6.52 -1.02 -7.13
CA PHE A 52 -5.45 -0.98 -6.13
C PHE A 52 -5.21 -2.31 -5.44
N THR A 53 -6.28 -2.95 -4.99
CA THR A 53 -6.19 -4.25 -4.32
C THR A 53 -5.82 -5.38 -5.29
N ARG A 54 -6.06 -5.19 -6.58
CA ARG A 54 -5.69 -6.08 -7.67
C ARG A 54 -4.53 -5.55 -8.55
N ALA A 55 -3.70 -4.67 -8.05
CA ALA A 55 -2.43 -4.35 -8.74
C ALA A 55 -1.44 -5.54 -8.74
N GLY A 56 -1.98 -6.75 -8.69
CA GLY A 56 -1.39 -7.88 -9.35
C GLY A 56 -1.28 -7.53 -10.84
N ILE A 57 -0.10 -7.63 -11.38
CA ILE A 57 0.20 -7.36 -12.78
C ILE A 57 -0.66 -8.31 -13.60
N ASP A 58 -1.72 -7.78 -14.23
CA ASP A 58 -2.72 -8.59 -14.93
C ASP A 58 -2.04 -9.50 -15.96
N GLY A 59 -2.17 -10.81 -15.76
CA GLY A 59 -1.72 -11.82 -16.72
C GLY A 59 -0.25 -12.25 -16.62
N VAL A 60 0.53 -11.73 -15.67
CA VAL A 60 1.92 -12.16 -15.43
C VAL A 60 2.01 -12.91 -14.10
N GLU A 61 2.54 -14.12 -14.13
CA GLU A 61 2.83 -14.85 -12.91
C GLU A 61 3.88 -14.06 -12.09
N TYR A 62 3.62 -13.78 -10.82
CA TYR A 62 4.50 -12.96 -9.95
C TYR A 62 5.93 -13.52 -9.80
N ARG A 63 6.17 -14.73 -10.27
CA ARG A 63 7.50 -15.38 -10.29
C ARG A 63 8.24 -15.19 -11.61
N ASP A 64 7.57 -14.71 -12.67
CA ASP A 64 8.20 -14.47 -13.95
C ASP A 64 8.84 -13.06 -14.01
N PHE A 65 10.03 -12.95 -13.44
CA PHE A 65 10.80 -11.71 -13.48
C PHE A 65 11.24 -11.30 -14.88
N ALA A 66 11.30 -12.21 -15.84
CA ALA A 66 11.61 -11.86 -17.23
C ALA A 66 10.47 -11.06 -17.85
N ALA A 67 9.23 -11.52 -17.67
CA ALA A 67 8.04 -10.79 -18.10
C ALA A 67 7.84 -9.47 -17.31
N LEU A 68 8.07 -9.48 -16.00
CA LEU A 68 7.99 -8.26 -15.17
C LEU A 68 8.98 -7.18 -15.65
N ARG A 69 10.20 -7.57 -16.04
CA ARG A 69 11.23 -6.65 -16.54
C ARG A 69 10.92 -6.08 -17.92
N GLN A 70 10.12 -6.77 -18.73
CA GLN A 70 9.63 -6.21 -19.99
C GLN A 70 8.65 -5.06 -19.75
N ILE A 71 7.90 -5.11 -18.65
CA ILE A 71 6.96 -4.05 -18.25
C ILE A 71 7.73 -2.93 -17.56
N ASN A 72 8.55 -3.27 -16.56
CA ASN A 72 9.35 -2.32 -15.80
C ASN A 72 10.76 -2.90 -15.52
N PRO A 73 11.82 -2.38 -16.16
CA PRO A 73 13.19 -2.86 -15.96
C PRO A 73 13.73 -2.63 -14.55
N ASP A 74 13.07 -1.74 -13.78
CA ASP A 74 13.47 -1.40 -12.42
C ASP A 74 13.00 -2.42 -11.38
N VAL A 75 12.20 -3.42 -11.78
CA VAL A 75 11.78 -4.46 -10.84
C VAL A 75 12.98 -5.15 -10.20
N ALA A 76 12.98 -5.16 -8.87
CA ALA A 76 14.05 -5.75 -8.06
C ALA A 76 13.59 -7.01 -7.33
N ALA A 77 12.36 -7.00 -6.82
CA ALA A 77 11.82 -8.10 -6.04
C ALA A 77 10.28 -8.13 -6.08
N TRP A 78 9.72 -9.17 -5.47
CA TRP A 78 8.30 -9.26 -5.12
C TRP A 78 8.18 -9.56 -3.63
N LEU A 79 7.39 -8.76 -2.92
CA LEU A 79 7.22 -8.84 -1.46
C LEU A 79 5.81 -9.29 -1.11
N THR A 80 5.71 -10.33 -0.26
CA THR A 80 4.44 -10.78 0.35
C THR A 80 4.56 -10.82 1.86
N LEU A 81 3.49 -10.44 2.58
CA LEU A 81 3.40 -10.55 4.03
C LEU A 81 2.07 -11.21 4.42
N ASP A 82 2.15 -12.33 5.15
CA ASP A 82 0.99 -13.10 5.58
C ASP A 82 0.01 -12.26 6.43
N GLY A 83 -1.28 -12.39 6.14
CA GLY A 83 -2.35 -11.70 6.86
C GLY A 83 -2.49 -10.21 6.56
N THR A 84 -1.79 -9.72 5.54
CA THR A 84 -1.86 -8.34 5.05
C THR A 84 -2.23 -8.31 3.57
N HIS A 85 -2.49 -7.10 3.03
CA HIS A 85 -2.64 -6.86 1.60
C HIS A 85 -1.28 -6.61 0.90
N VAL A 86 -0.16 -6.79 1.60
CA VAL A 86 1.16 -6.63 0.98
C VAL A 86 1.46 -7.85 0.12
N ASP A 87 1.26 -7.69 -1.17
CA ASP A 87 1.56 -8.64 -2.25
C ASP A 87 1.87 -7.83 -3.51
N HIS A 88 3.11 -7.29 -3.57
CA HIS A 88 3.46 -6.25 -4.52
C HIS A 88 4.87 -6.40 -5.08
N PRO A 89 5.09 -5.93 -6.33
CA PRO A 89 6.43 -5.74 -6.86
C PRO A 89 7.17 -4.65 -6.06
N VAL A 90 8.47 -4.84 -5.92
CA VAL A 90 9.41 -3.85 -5.38
C VAL A 90 10.32 -3.40 -6.51
N VAL A 91 10.37 -2.09 -6.74
CA VAL A 91 11.22 -1.51 -7.79
C VAL A 91 12.46 -0.85 -7.19
N LYS A 92 13.47 -0.61 -8.00
CA LYS A 92 14.67 0.15 -7.64
C LYS A 92 14.84 1.30 -8.62
N GLY A 93 14.37 2.48 -8.22
CA GLY A 93 14.58 3.71 -8.98
C GLY A 93 16.00 4.28 -8.84
N LYS A 94 16.22 5.41 -9.48
CA LYS A 94 17.48 6.18 -9.40
C LYS A 94 17.67 6.87 -8.06
N ASP A 95 16.55 7.23 -7.39
CA ASP A 95 16.50 7.90 -6.10
C ASP A 95 15.25 7.48 -5.31
N ASN A 96 15.10 7.98 -4.09
CA ASN A 96 13.98 7.67 -3.20
C ASN A 96 12.68 8.45 -3.53
N PHE A 97 12.64 9.21 -4.63
CA PHE A 97 11.49 10.02 -5.03
C PHE A 97 10.80 9.50 -6.30
N GLU A 98 11.53 8.82 -7.18
CA GLU A 98 11.04 8.43 -8.51
C GLU A 98 9.74 7.60 -8.47
N TYR A 99 9.63 6.64 -7.55
CA TYR A 99 8.46 5.77 -7.40
C TYR A 99 7.52 6.19 -6.25
N LEU A 100 7.74 7.37 -5.69
CA LEU A 100 6.88 7.88 -4.63
C LEU A 100 5.48 8.21 -5.15
N ASP A 101 5.38 8.69 -6.40
CA ASP A 101 4.15 9.08 -7.08
C ASP A 101 3.94 8.41 -8.45
N ARG A 102 4.57 7.25 -8.67
CA ARG A 102 4.43 6.44 -9.90
C ARG A 102 4.05 5.02 -9.59
N ASP A 103 3.10 4.49 -10.38
CA ASP A 103 2.76 3.07 -10.35
C ASP A 103 3.85 2.20 -11.02
N PHE A 104 3.67 0.90 -10.94
CA PHE A 104 4.59 -0.07 -11.55
C PHE A 104 4.74 0.11 -13.06
N TYR A 105 3.74 0.66 -13.75
CA TYR A 105 3.75 0.93 -15.19
C TYR A 105 4.35 2.29 -15.55
N GLY A 106 4.89 3.03 -14.58
CA GLY A 106 5.49 4.35 -14.77
C GLY A 106 4.49 5.50 -14.90
N LYS A 107 3.19 5.27 -14.65
CA LYS A 107 2.16 6.31 -14.69
C LYS A 107 2.08 7.03 -13.35
N THR A 108 1.75 8.32 -13.39
CA THR A 108 1.52 9.10 -12.16
C THR A 108 0.39 8.48 -11.34
N TYR A 109 0.68 8.25 -10.06
CA TYR A 109 -0.19 7.57 -9.15
C TYR A 109 0.14 7.90 -7.70
N ALA A 110 -0.79 8.49 -6.96
CA ALA A 110 -0.59 8.97 -5.59
C ALA A 110 -0.21 7.88 -4.56
N GLY A 111 -0.50 6.61 -4.84
CA GLY A 111 -0.10 5.48 -4.00
C GLY A 111 1.33 5.00 -4.26
N GLY A 112 1.98 5.48 -5.31
CA GLY A 112 3.32 5.08 -5.69
C GLY A 112 3.46 3.57 -5.94
N THR A 113 4.67 3.08 -5.85
CA THR A 113 5.02 1.66 -5.87
C THR A 113 5.94 1.39 -4.67
N LEU A 114 6.00 0.15 -4.17
CA LEU A 114 7.02 -0.19 -3.18
C LEU A 114 8.41 -0.10 -3.82
N PHE A 115 9.33 0.61 -3.18
CA PHE A 115 10.66 0.79 -3.73
C PHE A 115 11.77 0.55 -2.71
N LEU A 116 12.87 0.01 -3.22
CA LEU A 116 14.09 -0.23 -2.47
C LEU A 116 14.84 1.10 -2.31
N ASP A 117 15.33 1.38 -1.11
CA ASP A 117 16.10 2.59 -0.81
C ASP A 117 17.29 2.76 -1.78
N GLU A 118 17.59 4.01 -2.17
CA GLU A 118 18.65 4.30 -3.14
C GLU A 118 20.03 3.80 -2.71
N GLN A 119 20.28 3.69 -1.41
CA GLN A 119 21.54 3.20 -0.85
C GLN A 119 21.64 1.67 -0.82
N CYS A 120 20.53 0.96 -1.10
CA CYS A 120 20.49 -0.51 -1.13
C CYS A 120 20.81 -1.06 -2.52
N PRO A 121 21.63 -2.10 -2.66
CA PRO A 121 21.86 -2.77 -3.94
C PRO A 121 20.63 -3.60 -4.35
N LYS A 122 20.38 -3.65 -5.66
CA LYS A 122 19.22 -4.32 -6.27
C LYS A 122 19.18 -5.84 -6.04
N ASP A 123 20.30 -6.44 -5.70
CA ASP A 123 20.48 -7.89 -5.51
C ASP A 123 20.21 -8.36 -4.08
N PHE A 124 19.86 -7.47 -3.18
CA PHE A 124 19.58 -7.75 -1.76
C PHE A 124 20.74 -8.44 -1.01
N THR A 125 21.99 -8.23 -1.42
CA THR A 125 23.16 -8.88 -0.82
C THR A 125 23.66 -8.25 0.48
N GLN A 126 23.32 -6.98 0.76
CA GLN A 126 23.74 -6.31 1.99
C GLN A 126 23.07 -6.90 3.22
N GLU A 127 23.76 -6.78 4.38
CA GLU A 127 23.23 -7.23 5.68
C GLU A 127 21.97 -6.45 6.11
N TYR A 128 21.79 -5.22 5.60
CA TYR A 128 20.65 -4.36 5.88
C TYR A 128 20.04 -3.81 4.59
N GLN A 129 18.75 -4.00 4.44
CA GLN A 129 17.95 -3.51 3.31
C GLN A 129 16.74 -2.73 3.82
N LEU A 130 16.31 -1.74 3.08
CA LEU A 130 15.15 -0.90 3.42
C LEU A 130 14.23 -0.75 2.20
N ILE A 131 12.97 -1.10 2.37
CA ILE A 131 11.91 -0.89 1.37
C ILE A 131 10.97 0.19 1.91
N HIS A 132 10.65 1.14 1.06
CA HIS A 132 9.68 2.20 1.31
C HIS A 132 8.36 1.91 0.61
N GLY A 133 7.28 2.45 1.17
CA GLY A 133 5.97 2.41 0.55
C GLY A 133 5.00 3.36 1.24
N HIS A 134 3.98 3.81 0.52
CA HIS A 134 2.96 4.69 1.08
C HIS A 134 2.06 3.99 2.10
N HIS A 135 1.60 4.77 3.07
CA HIS A 135 0.48 4.39 3.93
C HIS A 135 -0.84 4.74 3.25
N MET A 136 -1.47 3.75 2.64
CA MET A 136 -2.75 3.94 1.96
C MET A 136 -3.93 3.44 2.81
N ALA A 137 -5.08 4.09 2.66
CA ALA A 137 -6.33 3.63 3.26
C ALA A 137 -6.68 2.23 2.74
N GLY A 138 -7.49 1.48 3.51
CA GLY A 138 -7.89 0.12 3.12
C GLY A 138 -6.77 -0.92 3.20
N GLY A 139 -5.58 -0.55 3.67
CA GLY A 139 -4.44 -1.47 3.82
C GLY A 139 -3.59 -1.63 2.56
N ALA A 140 -3.88 -0.90 1.48
CA ALA A 140 -3.10 -0.93 0.26
C ALA A 140 -1.67 -0.42 0.48
N MET A 141 -0.75 -0.84 -0.40
CA MET A 141 0.68 -0.61 -0.26
C MET A 141 1.17 -1.05 1.12
N PHE A 142 1.77 -0.15 1.90
CA PHE A 142 2.18 -0.42 3.29
C PHE A 142 1.16 0.04 4.35
N GLY A 143 -0.10 0.30 3.95
CA GLY A 143 -1.17 0.68 4.89
C GLY A 143 -1.40 -0.34 6.00
N ASP A 144 -1.21 -1.63 5.72
CA ASP A 144 -1.38 -2.70 6.70
C ASP A 144 -0.21 -2.86 7.67
N LEU A 145 0.93 -2.21 7.47
CA LEU A 145 2.04 -2.30 8.42
C LEU A 145 1.66 -1.83 9.83
N LYS A 146 0.68 -0.92 9.95
CA LYS A 146 0.14 -0.49 11.25
C LYS A 146 -0.45 -1.63 12.07
N LYS A 147 -0.95 -2.70 11.45
CA LYS A 147 -1.51 -3.88 12.15
C LYS A 147 -0.47 -4.56 13.01
N TYR A 148 0.82 -4.50 12.63
CA TYR A 148 1.92 -5.08 13.42
C TYR A 148 2.19 -4.37 14.75
N LEU A 149 1.62 -3.18 14.98
CA LEU A 149 1.66 -2.50 16.26
C LEU A 149 0.72 -3.17 17.29
N ASP A 150 -0.29 -3.92 16.83
CA ASP A 150 -1.13 -4.75 17.68
C ASP A 150 -0.42 -6.07 18.04
N LYS A 151 -0.38 -6.40 19.31
CA LYS A 151 0.32 -7.59 19.82
C LYS A 151 -0.30 -8.91 19.36
N ASN A 152 -1.61 -8.95 19.16
CA ASN A 152 -2.32 -10.17 18.76
C ASN A 152 -2.09 -10.44 17.28
N PHE A 153 -2.21 -9.38 16.44
CA PHE A 153 -1.89 -9.46 15.03
C PHE A 153 -0.43 -9.87 14.81
N PHE A 154 0.52 -9.19 15.47
CA PHE A 154 1.96 -9.48 15.40
C PHE A 154 2.29 -10.95 15.75
N ARG A 155 1.62 -11.53 16.77
CA ARG A 155 1.89 -12.94 17.17
C ARG A 155 1.40 -13.94 16.14
N LYS A 156 0.32 -13.64 15.43
CA LYS A 156 -0.31 -14.54 14.44
C LYS A 156 0.36 -14.45 13.07
N ASN A 157 0.83 -13.28 12.68
CA ASN A 157 1.28 -12.98 11.31
C ASN A 157 2.76 -12.63 11.31
N LYS A 158 3.63 -13.63 11.41
CA LYS A 158 5.09 -13.43 11.51
C LYS A 158 5.84 -13.80 10.25
N LYS A 159 5.17 -14.22 9.21
CA LYS A 159 5.79 -14.73 8.01
C LYS A 159 5.56 -13.81 6.83
N GLY A 160 6.47 -13.86 5.89
CA GLY A 160 6.39 -13.25 4.59
C GLY A 160 7.45 -13.85 3.67
N GLN A 161 7.50 -13.39 2.44
CA GLN A 161 8.48 -13.82 1.45
C GLN A 161 8.95 -12.63 0.65
N LEU A 162 10.22 -12.67 0.26
CA LEU A 162 10.81 -11.79 -0.73
C LEU A 162 11.39 -12.65 -1.85
N LEU A 163 10.82 -12.51 -3.02
CA LEU A 163 11.32 -13.16 -4.23
C LEU A 163 12.15 -12.16 -5.01
N THR A 164 13.30 -12.57 -5.49
CA THR A 164 14.14 -11.83 -6.43
C THR A 164 14.32 -12.65 -7.71
N PRO A 165 14.87 -12.09 -8.77
CA PRO A 165 15.15 -12.86 -9.99
C PRO A 165 16.03 -14.09 -9.80
N THR A 166 16.85 -14.10 -8.76
CA THR A 166 17.88 -15.12 -8.53
C THR A 166 17.74 -15.89 -7.24
N SER A 167 16.90 -15.40 -6.30
CA SER A 167 16.85 -15.95 -4.96
C SER A 167 15.46 -15.79 -4.35
N ARG A 168 15.15 -16.68 -3.42
CA ARG A 168 13.95 -16.62 -2.58
C ARG A 168 14.37 -16.51 -1.13
N TYR A 169 13.74 -15.58 -0.41
CA TYR A 169 14.00 -15.35 0.99
C TYR A 169 12.71 -15.52 1.78
N ASP A 170 12.79 -16.27 2.88
CA ASP A 170 11.75 -16.31 3.88
C ASP A 170 11.96 -15.16 4.87
N LEU A 171 10.88 -14.46 5.17
CA LEU A 171 10.86 -13.34 6.09
C LEU A 171 10.21 -13.74 7.41
N GLU A 172 10.91 -13.51 8.52
CA GLU A 172 10.34 -13.57 9.86
C GLU A 172 10.20 -12.16 10.41
N ILE A 173 8.96 -11.71 10.66
CA ILE A 173 8.70 -10.42 11.28
C ILE A 173 9.13 -10.51 12.76
N ILE A 174 10.18 -9.77 13.11
CA ILE A 174 10.80 -9.80 14.43
C ILE A 174 10.40 -8.63 15.32
N GLY A 175 9.87 -7.55 14.75
CA GLY A 175 9.38 -6.40 15.49
C GLY A 175 8.77 -5.34 14.60
N ALA A 176 8.03 -4.44 15.24
CA ALA A 176 7.47 -3.24 14.61
C ALA A 176 7.43 -2.09 15.61
N GLY A 177 7.49 -0.87 15.13
CA GLY A 177 7.42 0.33 15.95
C GLY A 177 7.25 1.60 15.15
N ILE A 178 7.05 2.70 15.87
CA ILE A 178 6.97 4.05 15.31
C ILE A 178 8.30 4.74 15.58
N PHE A 179 8.88 5.32 14.55
CA PHE A 179 10.19 5.99 14.57
C PHE A 179 10.11 7.34 13.89
N ASP A 180 11.08 8.19 14.19
CA ASP A 180 11.29 9.45 13.49
C ASP A 180 11.79 9.18 12.06
N ALA A 181 11.29 9.95 11.08
CA ALA A 181 11.70 9.86 9.68
C ALA A 181 13.19 10.16 9.45
N TYR A 182 13.80 10.84 10.40
CA TYR A 182 15.22 11.24 10.39
C TYR A 182 16.10 10.37 11.31
N ASP A 183 15.56 9.25 11.85
CA ASP A 183 16.39 8.34 12.66
C ASP A 183 17.50 7.72 11.82
N SER A 184 18.71 8.32 11.94
CA SER A 184 19.88 7.90 11.17
C SER A 184 20.30 6.45 11.41
N LYS A 185 19.83 5.81 12.49
CA LYS A 185 20.09 4.39 12.75
C LYS A 185 19.30 3.47 11.80
N ILE A 186 18.20 3.96 11.25
CA ILE A 186 17.34 3.25 10.30
C ILE A 186 17.65 3.72 8.87
N TYR A 187 17.69 5.03 8.64
CA TYR A 187 17.68 5.61 7.29
C TYR A 187 19.05 5.94 6.71
N SER A 188 20.14 5.86 7.49
CA SER A 188 21.49 6.06 6.98
C SER A 188 22.17 4.72 6.69
N ILE A 189 21.75 4.02 5.63
CA ILE A 189 22.09 2.62 5.36
C ILE A 189 23.60 2.39 5.27
N ASN A 190 24.32 3.23 4.53
CA ASN A 190 25.78 3.15 4.35
C ASN A 190 26.56 3.99 5.38
N GLY A 191 25.88 4.60 6.35
CA GLY A 191 26.49 5.47 7.33
C GLY A 191 27.09 4.71 8.52
N LYS A 192 28.16 5.26 9.13
CA LYS A 192 28.74 4.73 10.38
C LYS A 192 27.75 4.66 11.55
N LYS A 193 26.62 5.38 11.44
CA LYS A 193 25.54 5.41 12.45
C LYS A 193 24.45 4.38 12.20
N ASN A 194 24.51 3.63 11.09
CA ASN A 194 23.52 2.59 10.77
C ASN A 194 23.56 1.50 11.84
N ARG A 195 22.55 1.46 12.67
CA ARG A 195 22.38 0.47 13.75
C ARG A 195 20.89 0.16 13.94
N PRO A 196 20.22 -0.35 12.91
CA PRO A 196 18.77 -0.61 12.98
C PRO A 196 18.40 -1.55 14.11
N MET A 197 19.30 -2.46 14.50
CA MET A 197 19.11 -3.33 15.65
C MET A 197 19.11 -2.60 17.01
N GLU A 198 19.71 -1.45 17.13
CA GLU A 198 19.58 -0.64 18.34
C GLU A 198 18.20 0.02 18.43
N SER A 199 17.68 0.53 17.30
CA SER A 199 16.32 1.06 17.22
C SER A 199 15.30 -0.06 17.48
N PHE A 200 15.50 -1.24 16.89
CA PHE A 200 14.69 -2.42 17.16
C PHE A 200 14.69 -2.81 18.65
N ARG A 201 15.85 -2.80 19.34
CA ARG A 201 15.95 -3.13 20.78
C ARG A 201 15.14 -2.16 21.64
N ARG A 202 14.98 -0.90 21.26
CA ARG A 202 14.12 0.07 21.98
C ARG A 202 12.64 -0.31 21.91
N CYS A 203 12.16 -0.86 20.80
CA CYS A 203 10.79 -1.35 20.67
C CYS A 203 10.52 -2.58 21.55
N ARG A 204 11.54 -3.37 21.81
CA ARG A 204 11.42 -4.63 22.54
C ARG A 204 11.76 -4.47 24.02
N ARG A 205 10.82 -3.96 24.80
CA ARG A 205 10.99 -3.66 26.24
C ARG A 205 11.38 -4.81 27.16
N LYS A 206 11.42 -6.09 26.72
CA LYS A 206 11.74 -7.24 27.63
C LYS A 206 12.25 -8.45 26.85
N ARG A 207 13.51 -8.52 26.46
CA ARG A 207 14.40 -9.69 26.42
C ARG A 207 15.64 -9.38 25.59
N PRO A 208 16.86 -9.48 26.17
CA PRO A 208 18.08 -9.36 25.37
C PRO A 208 18.18 -10.60 24.47
N VAL A 209 18.12 -10.41 23.17
CA VAL A 209 18.48 -11.46 22.21
C VAL A 209 20.01 -11.57 22.23
N ARG A 210 20.53 -12.52 23.04
CA ARG A 210 21.93 -12.96 23.00
C ARG A 210 22.13 -13.88 21.78
N ARG A 211 22.00 -13.39 20.57
CA ARG A 211 22.46 -14.12 19.37
C ARG A 211 23.38 -13.20 18.58
N LYS A 212 24.54 -13.71 18.16
CA LYS A 212 25.35 -13.10 17.11
C LYS A 212 24.48 -13.05 15.88
N PHE A 213 23.97 -11.87 15.56
CA PHE A 213 23.14 -11.64 14.38
C PHE A 213 24.07 -11.74 13.16
N ARG A 214 24.08 -12.87 12.50
CA ARG A 214 24.59 -13.07 11.14
C ARG A 214 23.48 -13.00 10.10
N ASP A 215 22.25 -12.74 10.53
CA ASP A 215 21.08 -12.77 9.67
C ASP A 215 20.92 -11.42 8.98
N ARG A 216 20.58 -11.43 7.71
CA ARG A 216 20.24 -10.23 6.94
C ARG A 216 18.93 -9.64 7.49
N LEU A 217 18.88 -8.32 7.54
CA LEU A 217 17.74 -7.56 8.05
C LEU A 217 17.08 -6.78 6.92
N LEU A 218 15.79 -7.01 6.73
CA LEU A 218 14.94 -6.20 5.86
C LEU A 218 14.03 -5.33 6.71
N CYS A 219 14.07 -4.02 6.50
CA CYS A 219 13.11 -3.08 7.08
C CYS A 219 12.10 -2.62 6.05
N LEU A 220 10.85 -2.52 6.48
CA LEU A 220 9.74 -2.00 5.69
C LEU A 220 9.28 -0.72 6.36
N SER A 221 9.31 0.40 5.65
CA SER A 221 9.02 1.73 6.19
C SER A 221 7.90 2.42 5.46
N THR A 222 6.94 2.97 6.21
CA THR A 222 5.85 3.78 5.68
C THR A 222 5.52 4.95 6.60
N CYS A 223 4.84 5.97 6.08
CA CYS A 223 4.30 7.05 6.90
C CYS A 223 3.38 6.50 7.99
N SER A 224 3.30 7.15 9.17
CA SER A 224 2.43 6.72 10.26
C SER A 224 0.94 6.97 9.98
N GLY A 225 0.62 7.78 8.97
CA GLY A 225 -0.73 8.22 8.63
C GLY A 225 -1.14 9.53 9.33
N ASP A 226 -0.41 9.95 10.36
CA ASP A 226 -0.53 11.28 10.98
C ASP A 226 0.34 12.27 10.22
N MET A 227 0.02 13.57 10.26
CA MET A 227 0.78 14.65 9.59
C MET A 227 2.16 14.91 10.22
N ASP A 228 2.72 13.93 10.91
CA ASP A 228 4.00 13.95 11.59
C ASP A 228 5.10 13.29 10.75
N ASP A 229 6.34 13.69 11.00
CA ASP A 229 7.55 13.05 10.44
C ASP A 229 7.81 11.65 11.03
N ARG A 230 6.78 10.97 11.51
CA ARG A 230 6.88 9.61 12.06
C ARG A 230 6.64 8.55 10.99
N ARG A 231 7.34 7.45 11.14
CA ARG A 231 7.27 6.28 10.25
C ARG A 231 6.96 5.02 11.04
N ILE A 232 6.09 4.17 10.51
CA ILE A 232 5.95 2.81 10.99
C ILE A 232 7.04 2.00 10.31
N VAL A 233 7.85 1.30 11.11
CA VAL A 233 8.90 0.42 10.61
C VAL A 233 8.66 -0.99 11.11
N VAL A 234 8.62 -1.94 10.18
CA VAL A 234 8.55 -3.38 10.46
C VAL A 234 9.91 -3.99 10.17
N PHE A 235 10.46 -4.72 11.13
CA PHE A 235 11.75 -5.37 11.05
C PHE A 235 11.55 -6.85 10.72
N CYS A 236 12.16 -7.29 9.63
CA CYS A 236 12.10 -8.66 9.16
C CYS A 236 13.49 -9.27 9.16
N ARG A 237 13.65 -10.46 9.72
CA ARG A 237 14.81 -11.31 9.48
C ARG A 237 14.64 -11.95 8.12
N MET A 238 15.68 -11.89 7.30
CA MET A 238 15.70 -12.47 5.96
C MET A 238 16.63 -13.67 5.95
N THR A 239 16.11 -14.84 5.61
CA THR A 239 16.85 -16.10 5.50
C THR A 239 16.69 -16.67 4.10
N ASP A 240 17.73 -17.30 3.56
CA ASP A 240 17.63 -18.00 2.30
C ASP A 240 16.60 -19.12 2.45
N SER A 241 15.61 -19.20 1.57
CA SER A 241 14.69 -20.34 1.51
C SER A 241 15.46 -21.57 1.07
N GLU A 242 15.49 -22.61 1.90
CA GLU A 242 15.93 -23.93 1.45
C GLU A 242 14.92 -24.42 0.40
N GLU A 243 15.27 -24.41 -0.87
CA GLU A 243 14.55 -25.21 -1.86
C GLU A 243 14.65 -26.66 -1.39
N SER A 244 13.52 -27.27 -1.04
CA SER A 244 13.43 -28.70 -0.91
C SER A 244 13.72 -29.30 -2.32
N HIS A 245 14.98 -29.62 -2.59
CA HIS A 245 15.38 -30.50 -3.68
C HIS A 245 14.81 -31.90 -3.41
N THR A 246 13.50 -32.03 -3.59
CA THR A 246 12.83 -33.30 -3.81
C THR A 246 12.49 -33.40 -5.30
N GLU A 247 13.49 -33.26 -6.15
CA GLU A 247 13.41 -33.86 -7.47
C GLU A 247 13.90 -35.30 -7.39
N GLY A 248 12.93 -36.16 -7.57
CA GLY A 248 12.93 -37.58 -7.63
C GLY A 248 14.21 -38.27 -8.08
N ARG A 249 14.77 -39.01 -7.15
CA ARG A 249 15.46 -40.25 -7.47
C ARG A 249 14.38 -41.20 -8.05
N LYS A 250 14.20 -41.21 -9.33
CA LYS A 250 13.55 -42.31 -10.06
C LYS A 250 14.65 -43.30 -10.38
N GLU A 251 14.59 -44.41 -9.69
CA GLU A 251 15.18 -45.68 -10.16
C GLU A 251 14.47 -46.17 -11.43
#